data_28d3cb5851d92b7b6a2e3f3b57bbf6c7
#
_entry.id   28d3cb5851d92b7b6a2e3f3b57bbf6c7
#
_cell.length_a   1.000
_cell.length_b   1.000
_cell.length_c   1.000
_cell.angle_alpha   90.00
_cell.angle_beta   90.00
_cell.angle_gamma   90.00
#
_symmetry.space_group_name_H-M   'P 1'
#
loop_
_entity.id
_entity.type
_entity.pdbx_description
1 polymer ?
#
loop_
_entity_poly.entity_id
_entity_poly.type
_entity_poly.pdbx_seq_one_letter_code
_entity_poly.pdbx_strand_id
1 'polypeptide(L)'
;MAMRVRDIGLRAASAIVLAPAAGLATWLGGPWFLALLVAAAALLSAEWAMMSAPKAWRATGAAVFLALLCAILTVHAQQLSLSLVLLVFGAAAAALYARARGQEALDAAYGVLYLGWPAVLVIWLRNGQADDASGLHWTVFVLAVTWASDIAAYVFGSLLGGPKLWPRFSPNKTWSGFLGGLLAGVVAGAAIAAWLDMGRLTVFWGAALGLAGALATMAGDLWESALKRRFGVKDAGKLIPGHGGLLDRVDGLMFAIVVVAAGRLGVLLLEGGA
;
A
#
# COMPACT_ATOMS: atom_id res chain seq x y z
N MET A 1 -9.11 -32.92 5.74
CA MET A 1 -8.02 -32.90 4.72
C MET A 1 -8.48 -32.29 3.39
N ALA A 2 -9.65 -32.63 2.86
CA ALA A 2 -10.19 -32.09 1.59
C ALA A 2 -10.41 -30.55 1.57
N MET A 3 -10.80 -29.95 2.70
CA MET A 3 -10.99 -28.50 2.83
C MET A 3 -9.69 -27.70 2.65
N ARG A 4 -8.53 -28.20 3.12
CA ARG A 4 -7.22 -27.57 2.95
C ARG A 4 -6.73 -27.54 1.50
N VAL A 5 -6.97 -28.59 0.72
CA VAL A 5 -6.52 -28.66 -0.68
C VAL A 5 -7.29 -27.68 -1.58
N ARG A 6 -8.61 -27.57 -1.37
CA ARG A 6 -9.48 -26.63 -2.08
C ARG A 6 -9.14 -25.16 -1.78
N ASP A 7 -8.77 -24.86 -0.52
CA ASP A 7 -8.33 -23.51 -0.13
C ASP A 7 -6.98 -23.14 -0.75
N ILE A 8 -6.04 -24.08 -0.85
CA ILE A 8 -4.74 -23.87 -1.50
C ILE A 8 -4.94 -23.64 -3.01
N GLY A 9 -5.81 -24.43 -3.65
CA GLY A 9 -6.12 -24.27 -5.07
C GLY A 9 -6.74 -22.90 -5.39
N LEU A 10 -7.69 -22.43 -4.56
CA LEU A 10 -8.31 -21.10 -4.70
C LEU A 10 -7.29 -19.98 -4.49
N ARG A 11 -6.37 -20.12 -3.53
CA ARG A 11 -5.27 -19.17 -3.30
C ARG A 11 -4.34 -19.10 -4.50
N ALA A 12 -3.87 -20.25 -4.98
CA ALA A 12 -3.02 -20.31 -6.15
C ALA A 12 -3.69 -19.69 -7.39
N ALA A 13 -4.95 -20.04 -7.65
CA ALA A 13 -5.70 -19.52 -8.79
C ALA A 13 -5.87 -17.99 -8.74
N SER A 14 -6.24 -17.42 -7.58
CA SER A 14 -6.38 -15.96 -7.45
C SER A 14 -5.03 -15.24 -7.59
N ALA A 15 -3.94 -15.78 -7.06
CA ALA A 15 -2.61 -15.19 -7.21
C ALA A 15 -2.11 -15.24 -8.66
N ILE A 16 -2.31 -16.37 -9.36
CA ILE A 16 -1.91 -16.55 -10.77
C ILE A 16 -2.65 -15.58 -11.70
N VAL A 17 -3.86 -15.16 -11.37
CA VAL A 17 -4.62 -14.20 -12.20
C VAL A 17 -4.36 -12.76 -11.77
N LEU A 18 -4.45 -12.46 -10.47
CA LEU A 18 -4.39 -11.08 -9.98
C LEU A 18 -2.98 -10.48 -10.05
N ALA A 19 -1.94 -11.26 -9.74
CA ALA A 19 -0.59 -10.72 -9.75
C ALA A 19 -0.08 -10.39 -11.16
N PRO A 20 -0.24 -11.25 -12.20
CA PRO A 20 0.10 -10.87 -13.57
C PRO A 20 -0.76 -9.72 -14.10
N ALA A 21 -2.07 -9.68 -13.79
CA ALA A 21 -2.94 -8.59 -14.23
C ALA A 21 -2.51 -7.25 -13.61
N ALA A 22 -2.20 -7.21 -12.31
CA ALA A 22 -1.67 -6.03 -11.64
C ALA A 22 -0.28 -5.63 -12.18
N GLY A 23 0.61 -6.60 -12.41
CA GLY A 23 1.91 -6.38 -13.01
C GLY A 23 1.82 -5.81 -14.42
N LEU A 24 0.94 -6.36 -15.26
CA LEU A 24 0.69 -5.86 -16.62
C LEU A 24 0.10 -4.45 -16.60
N ALA A 25 -0.90 -4.18 -15.76
CA ALA A 25 -1.47 -2.84 -15.61
C ALA A 25 -0.43 -1.82 -15.12
N THR A 26 0.45 -2.22 -14.21
CA THR A 26 1.57 -1.39 -13.74
C THR A 26 2.56 -1.12 -14.85
N TRP A 27 2.90 -2.12 -15.65
CA TRP A 27 3.82 -1.97 -16.78
C TRP A 27 3.24 -1.10 -17.88
N LEU A 28 1.99 -1.30 -18.28
CA LEU A 28 1.31 -0.49 -19.28
C LEU A 28 1.09 0.96 -18.85
N GLY A 29 0.95 1.23 -17.54
CA GLY A 29 0.73 2.58 -17.01
C GLY A 29 -0.60 3.21 -17.44
N GLY A 30 -0.65 4.54 -17.46
CA GLY A 30 -1.77 5.32 -17.98
C GLY A 30 -3.16 4.84 -17.53
N PRO A 31 -4.11 4.64 -18.48
CA PRO A 31 -5.48 4.25 -18.14
C PRO A 31 -5.61 2.85 -17.53
N TRP A 32 -4.68 1.93 -17.84
CA TRP A 32 -4.70 0.58 -17.28
C TRP A 32 -4.34 0.58 -15.80
N PHE A 33 -3.31 1.36 -15.43
CA PHE A 33 -2.93 1.53 -14.04
C PHE A 33 -4.00 2.31 -13.25
N LEU A 34 -4.60 3.33 -13.88
CA LEU A 34 -5.75 4.05 -13.31
C LEU A 34 -6.91 3.09 -13.00
N ALA A 35 -7.31 2.25 -13.96
CA ALA A 35 -8.39 1.29 -13.77
C ALA A 35 -8.11 0.31 -12.61
N LEU A 36 -6.86 -0.19 -12.53
CA LEU A 36 -6.41 -1.04 -11.41
C LEU A 36 -6.59 -0.31 -10.07
N LEU A 37 -6.12 0.94 -9.98
CA LEU A 37 -6.17 1.71 -8.74
C LEU A 37 -7.58 2.12 -8.33
N VAL A 38 -8.45 2.44 -9.30
CA VAL A 38 -9.88 2.73 -9.04
C VAL A 38 -10.59 1.47 -8.52
N ALA A 39 -10.33 0.31 -9.12
CA ALA A 39 -10.88 -0.96 -8.63
C ALA A 39 -10.37 -1.29 -7.22
N ALA A 40 -9.06 -1.13 -6.97
CA ALA A 40 -8.48 -1.32 -5.65
C ALA A 40 -9.07 -0.35 -4.62
N ALA A 41 -9.23 0.93 -4.95
CA ALA A 41 -9.83 1.93 -4.08
C ALA A 41 -11.27 1.60 -3.71
N ALA A 42 -12.07 1.08 -4.65
CA ALA A 42 -13.43 0.64 -4.38
C ALA A 42 -13.47 -0.53 -3.38
N LEU A 43 -12.61 -1.54 -3.59
CA LEU A 43 -12.51 -2.70 -2.69
C LEU A 43 -12.00 -2.30 -1.30
N LEU A 44 -10.93 -1.52 -1.23
CA LEU A 44 -10.35 -1.03 0.03
C LEU A 44 -11.32 -0.16 0.82
N SER A 45 -12.07 0.73 0.13
CA SER A 45 -13.10 1.56 0.78
C SER A 45 -14.24 0.71 1.36
N ALA A 46 -14.63 -0.36 0.66
CA ALA A 46 -15.63 -1.29 1.18
C ALA A 46 -15.09 -2.08 2.40
N GLU A 47 -13.86 -2.60 2.34
CA GLU A 47 -13.23 -3.31 3.46
C GLU A 47 -13.06 -2.39 4.68
N TRP A 48 -12.56 -1.17 4.46
CA TRP A 48 -12.46 -0.17 5.52
C TRP A 48 -13.82 0.09 6.21
N ALA A 49 -14.85 0.32 5.41
CA ALA A 49 -16.18 0.60 5.94
C ALA A 49 -16.82 -0.61 6.64
N MET A 50 -16.57 -1.84 6.17
CA MET A 50 -17.03 -3.05 6.84
C MET A 50 -16.39 -3.23 8.22
N MET A 51 -15.15 -2.77 8.41
CA MET A 51 -14.48 -2.80 9.72
C MET A 51 -14.95 -1.64 10.62
N SER A 52 -14.95 -0.41 10.10
CA SER A 52 -15.14 0.81 10.90
C SER A 52 -16.61 1.19 11.14
N ALA A 53 -17.50 0.84 10.20
CA ALA A 53 -18.93 1.19 10.25
C ALA A 53 -19.82 0.03 9.75
N PRO A 54 -19.80 -1.15 10.37
CA PRO A 54 -20.45 -2.36 9.85
C PRO A 54 -21.95 -2.21 9.60
N LYS A 55 -22.64 -1.40 10.41
CA LYS A 55 -24.09 -1.14 10.26
C LYS A 55 -24.44 -0.23 9.06
N ALA A 56 -23.49 0.59 8.61
CA ALA A 56 -23.67 1.55 7.52
C ALA A 56 -22.58 1.44 6.44
N TRP A 57 -21.94 0.26 6.32
CA TRP A 57 -20.75 0.07 5.51
C TRP A 57 -20.90 0.52 4.06
N ARG A 58 -22.08 0.31 3.43
CA ARG A 58 -22.32 0.74 2.04
C ARG A 58 -22.25 2.25 1.89
N ALA A 59 -22.89 2.98 2.82
CA ALA A 59 -22.93 4.42 2.77
C ALA A 59 -21.55 5.03 3.11
N THR A 60 -20.90 4.55 4.17
CA THR A 60 -19.56 4.99 4.57
C THR A 60 -18.52 4.63 3.51
N GLY A 61 -18.57 3.41 2.98
CA GLY A 61 -17.67 2.97 1.91
C GLY A 61 -17.85 3.77 0.63
N ALA A 62 -19.08 4.10 0.24
CA ALA A 62 -19.34 4.97 -0.91
C ALA A 62 -18.78 6.39 -0.70
N ALA A 63 -18.93 6.97 0.50
CA ALA A 63 -18.38 8.29 0.80
C ALA A 63 -16.84 8.30 0.75
N VAL A 64 -16.20 7.29 1.36
CA VAL A 64 -14.75 7.11 1.28
C VAL A 64 -14.31 6.92 -0.17
N PHE A 65 -14.94 6.01 -0.91
CA PHE A 65 -14.61 5.75 -2.30
C PHE A 65 -14.73 7.00 -3.19
N LEU A 66 -15.81 7.77 -3.06
CA LEU A 66 -15.99 8.99 -3.85
C LEU A 66 -14.88 10.03 -3.57
N ALA A 67 -14.49 10.19 -2.31
CA ALA A 67 -13.38 11.05 -1.95
C ALA A 67 -12.05 10.59 -2.59
N LEU A 68 -11.77 9.28 -2.52
CA LEU A 68 -10.60 8.69 -3.17
C LEU A 68 -10.65 8.84 -4.69
N LEU A 69 -11.80 8.57 -5.29
CA LEU A 69 -11.99 8.65 -6.75
C LEU A 69 -11.70 10.07 -7.27
N CYS A 70 -12.22 11.09 -6.60
CA CYS A 70 -11.93 12.49 -6.96
C CYS A 70 -10.43 12.78 -6.91
N ALA A 71 -9.74 12.36 -5.85
CA ALA A 71 -8.31 12.57 -5.71
C ALA A 71 -7.49 11.76 -6.74
N ILE A 72 -7.86 10.50 -6.99
CA ILE A 72 -7.23 9.60 -7.99
C ILE A 72 -7.34 10.19 -9.39
N LEU A 73 -8.52 10.64 -9.80
CA LEU A 73 -8.72 11.24 -11.12
C LEU A 73 -7.95 12.55 -11.28
N THR A 74 -7.87 13.34 -10.21
CA THR A 74 -7.16 14.62 -10.21
C THR A 74 -5.65 14.43 -10.31
N VAL A 75 -5.05 13.49 -9.56
CA VAL A 75 -3.62 13.20 -9.69
C VAL A 75 -3.30 12.55 -11.05
N HIS A 76 -4.18 11.74 -11.59
CA HIS A 76 -4.03 11.19 -12.94
C HIS A 76 -4.02 12.30 -14.00
N ALA A 77 -4.77 13.38 -13.79
CA ALA A 77 -4.72 14.61 -14.60
C ALA A 77 -3.50 15.49 -14.29
N GLN A 78 -2.44 14.96 -13.65
CA GLN A 78 -1.19 15.64 -13.32
C GLN A 78 -1.32 16.80 -12.31
N GLN A 79 -2.39 16.84 -11.52
CA GLN A 79 -2.66 17.90 -10.54
C GLN A 79 -2.45 17.39 -9.11
N LEU A 80 -1.20 17.04 -8.75
CA LEU A 80 -0.87 16.47 -7.44
C LEU A 80 -1.31 17.35 -6.28
N SER A 81 -1.00 18.65 -6.31
CA SER A 81 -1.35 19.56 -5.22
C SER A 81 -2.87 19.64 -4.98
N LEU A 82 -3.63 19.75 -6.07
CA LEU A 82 -5.10 19.75 -5.97
C LEU A 82 -5.64 18.41 -5.45
N SER A 83 -5.05 17.29 -5.87
CA SER A 83 -5.42 15.96 -5.40
C SER A 83 -5.25 15.83 -3.88
N LEU A 84 -4.12 16.33 -3.34
CA LEU A 84 -3.85 16.32 -1.89
C LEU A 84 -4.85 17.20 -1.12
N VAL A 85 -5.19 18.36 -1.67
CA VAL A 85 -6.24 19.24 -1.09
C VAL A 85 -7.59 18.53 -1.11
N LEU A 86 -7.96 17.87 -2.22
CA LEU A 86 -9.22 17.12 -2.33
C LEU A 86 -9.29 15.94 -1.35
N LEU A 87 -8.19 15.30 -1.01
CA LEU A 87 -8.18 14.27 0.05
C LEU A 87 -8.57 14.86 1.41
N VAL A 88 -8.04 16.03 1.76
CA VAL A 88 -8.36 16.68 3.05
C VAL A 88 -9.83 17.09 3.09
N PHE A 89 -10.35 17.74 2.05
CA PHE A 89 -11.76 18.11 1.96
C PHE A 89 -12.67 16.88 1.86
N GLY A 90 -12.26 15.84 1.14
CA GLY A 90 -12.95 14.55 1.05
C GLY A 90 -13.04 13.86 2.41
N ALA A 91 -11.97 13.91 3.22
CA ALA A 91 -11.97 13.38 4.57
C ALA A 91 -12.95 14.15 5.47
N ALA A 92 -12.98 15.48 5.40
CA ALA A 92 -13.93 16.30 6.12
C ALA A 92 -15.38 16.00 5.68
N ALA A 93 -15.64 15.90 4.38
CA ALA A 93 -16.95 15.57 3.83
C ALA A 93 -17.42 14.17 4.27
N ALA A 94 -16.54 13.17 4.22
CA ALA A 94 -16.84 11.80 4.68
C ALA A 94 -17.14 11.78 6.19
N ALA A 95 -16.41 12.56 7.00
CA ALA A 95 -16.65 12.70 8.43
C ALA A 95 -18.03 13.30 8.73
N LEU A 96 -18.38 14.40 8.07
CA LEU A 96 -19.67 15.05 8.22
C LEU A 96 -20.83 14.14 7.80
N TYR A 97 -20.65 13.42 6.68
CA TYR A 97 -21.63 12.46 6.19
C TYR A 97 -21.82 11.29 7.16
N ALA A 98 -20.73 10.72 7.67
CA ALA A 98 -20.76 9.64 8.65
C ALA A 98 -21.47 10.08 9.93
N ARG A 99 -21.13 11.27 10.45
CA ARG A 99 -21.78 11.86 11.62
C ARG A 99 -23.29 12.05 11.43
N ALA A 100 -23.71 12.54 10.27
CA ALA A 100 -25.14 12.70 9.93
C ALA A 100 -25.90 11.37 9.90
N ARG A 101 -25.18 10.25 9.74
CA ARG A 101 -25.70 8.87 9.75
C ARG A 101 -25.52 8.16 11.10
N GLY A 102 -25.08 8.88 12.14
CA GLY A 102 -24.84 8.31 13.47
C GLY A 102 -23.64 7.35 13.51
N GLN A 103 -22.67 7.52 12.59
CA GLN A 103 -21.42 6.76 12.54
C GLN A 103 -20.25 7.59 13.08
N GLU A 104 -19.14 6.92 13.40
CA GLU A 104 -17.94 7.59 13.89
C GLU A 104 -17.27 8.42 12.79
N ALA A 105 -17.33 9.74 12.96
CA ALA A 105 -16.83 10.71 11.98
C ALA A 105 -15.32 10.58 11.73
N LEU A 106 -14.54 10.37 12.80
CA LEU A 106 -13.08 10.25 12.72
C LEU A 106 -12.65 9.00 11.96
N ASP A 107 -13.37 7.89 12.09
CA ASP A 107 -13.03 6.67 11.37
C ASP A 107 -13.30 6.79 9.85
N ALA A 108 -14.34 7.55 9.46
CA ALA A 108 -14.59 7.86 8.06
C ALA A 108 -13.50 8.78 7.46
N ALA A 109 -13.17 9.86 8.17
CA ALA A 109 -12.10 10.77 7.76
C ALA A 109 -10.74 10.05 7.67
N TYR A 110 -10.42 9.26 8.68
CA TYR A 110 -9.18 8.50 8.72
C TYR A 110 -9.10 7.50 7.56
N GLY A 111 -10.20 6.83 7.21
CA GLY A 111 -10.25 5.93 6.05
C GLY A 111 -9.91 6.63 4.74
N VAL A 112 -10.42 7.84 4.52
CA VAL A 112 -10.06 8.64 3.32
C VAL A 112 -8.57 8.94 3.30
N LEU A 113 -7.99 9.41 4.40
CA LEU A 113 -6.57 9.77 4.45
C LEU A 113 -5.67 8.53 4.38
N TYR A 114 -6.00 7.48 5.14
CA TYR A 114 -5.20 6.27 5.23
C TYR A 114 -5.08 5.54 3.90
N LEU A 115 -6.19 5.44 3.15
CA LEU A 115 -6.22 4.81 1.84
C LEU A 115 -5.81 5.78 0.72
N GLY A 116 -6.15 7.06 0.87
CA GLY A 116 -6.02 8.05 -0.18
C GLY A 116 -4.59 8.53 -0.41
N TRP A 117 -3.81 8.78 0.66
CA TRP A 117 -2.42 9.21 0.51
C TRP A 117 -1.60 8.23 -0.33
N PRO A 118 -1.53 6.92 -0.02
CA PRO A 118 -0.76 5.98 -0.84
C PRO A 118 -1.36 5.81 -2.24
N ALA A 119 -2.69 5.87 -2.40
CA ALA A 119 -3.31 5.77 -3.73
C ALA A 119 -2.94 6.94 -4.65
N VAL A 120 -2.93 8.16 -4.14
CA VAL A 120 -2.49 9.35 -4.88
C VAL A 120 -1.00 9.28 -5.20
N LEU A 121 -0.18 8.93 -4.20
CA LEU A 121 1.27 8.92 -4.35
C LEU A 121 1.76 7.82 -5.30
N VAL A 122 1.12 6.64 -5.32
CA VAL A 122 1.52 5.59 -6.26
C VAL A 122 1.17 5.93 -7.71
N ILE A 123 0.06 6.63 -7.94
CA ILE A 123 -0.26 7.15 -9.29
C ILE A 123 0.74 8.22 -9.69
N TRP A 124 1.09 9.13 -8.78
CA TRP A 124 2.10 10.13 -9.03
C TRP A 124 3.47 9.51 -9.32
N LEU A 125 3.88 8.49 -8.55
CA LEU A 125 5.12 7.75 -8.83
C LEU A 125 5.11 7.14 -10.23
N ARG A 126 3.99 6.51 -10.64
CA ARG A 126 3.91 5.79 -11.91
C ARG A 126 3.71 6.70 -13.13
N ASN A 127 2.86 7.71 -13.02
CA ASN A 127 2.41 8.51 -14.16
C ASN A 127 2.84 9.98 -14.07
N GLY A 128 3.35 10.45 -12.94
CA GLY A 128 3.66 11.86 -12.70
C GLY A 128 5.07 12.26 -13.09
N GLN A 129 5.74 11.48 -13.93
CA GLN A 129 7.12 11.73 -14.33
C GLN A 129 7.22 12.27 -15.77
N ALA A 130 8.35 12.90 -16.08
CA ALA A 130 8.59 13.46 -17.39
C ALA A 130 8.64 12.38 -18.49
N ASP A 131 9.07 11.18 -18.14
CA ASP A 131 9.07 10.02 -19.01
C ASP A 131 8.43 8.80 -18.31
N ASP A 132 7.84 7.91 -19.12
CA ASP A 132 7.14 6.72 -18.64
C ASP A 132 8.09 5.69 -18.00
N ALA A 133 9.32 5.59 -18.49
CA ALA A 133 10.30 4.66 -17.96
C ALA A 133 10.69 5.02 -16.52
N SER A 134 10.96 6.29 -16.22
CA SER A 134 11.25 6.75 -14.87
C SER A 134 10.09 6.44 -13.91
N GLY A 135 8.85 6.69 -14.33
CA GLY A 135 7.66 6.35 -13.53
C GLY A 135 7.55 4.85 -13.24
N LEU A 136 7.83 4.02 -14.23
CA LEU A 136 7.86 2.56 -14.06
C LEU A 136 8.97 2.15 -13.08
N HIS A 137 10.19 2.69 -13.21
CA HIS A 137 11.32 2.35 -12.37
C HIS A 137 11.04 2.66 -10.89
N TRP A 138 10.48 3.82 -10.57
CA TRP A 138 10.10 4.18 -9.20
C TRP A 138 8.99 3.28 -8.65
N THR A 139 8.04 2.88 -9.49
CA THR A 139 6.99 1.94 -9.08
C THR A 139 7.55 0.55 -8.84
N VAL A 140 8.44 0.07 -9.72
CA VAL A 140 9.16 -1.21 -9.52
C VAL A 140 10.01 -1.15 -8.26
N PHE A 141 10.67 -0.03 -7.96
CA PHE A 141 11.46 0.15 -6.74
C PHE A 141 10.62 -0.12 -5.49
N VAL A 142 9.47 0.54 -5.34
CA VAL A 142 8.63 0.35 -4.13
C VAL A 142 8.09 -1.06 -4.03
N LEU A 143 7.66 -1.67 -5.13
CA LEU A 143 7.17 -3.05 -5.15
C LEU A 143 8.28 -4.04 -4.80
N ALA A 144 9.47 -3.90 -5.39
CA ALA A 144 10.60 -4.79 -5.13
C ALA A 144 11.07 -4.73 -3.68
N VAL A 145 11.21 -3.51 -3.10
CA VAL A 145 11.58 -3.33 -1.70
C VAL A 145 10.56 -3.96 -0.77
N THR A 146 9.26 -3.70 -1.00
CA THR A 146 8.18 -4.25 -0.16
C THR A 146 8.16 -5.78 -0.23
N TRP A 147 8.13 -6.37 -1.43
CA TRP A 147 8.07 -7.82 -1.59
C TRP A 147 9.32 -8.52 -1.10
N ALA A 148 10.51 -7.98 -1.37
CA ALA A 148 11.75 -8.53 -0.85
C ALA A 148 11.77 -8.54 0.68
N SER A 149 11.32 -7.43 1.31
CA SER A 149 11.21 -7.31 2.76
C SER A 149 10.25 -8.35 3.33
N ASP A 150 9.03 -8.49 2.77
CA ASP A 150 8.01 -9.41 3.28
C ASP A 150 8.43 -10.88 3.12
N ILE A 151 8.95 -11.24 1.95
CA ILE A 151 9.43 -12.60 1.68
C ILE A 151 10.58 -12.96 2.62
N ALA A 152 11.57 -12.09 2.76
CA ALA A 152 12.71 -12.34 3.64
C ALA A 152 12.30 -12.37 5.11
N ALA A 153 11.39 -11.47 5.54
CA ALA A 153 10.86 -11.49 6.89
C ALA A 153 10.15 -12.82 7.21
N TYR A 154 9.38 -13.33 6.27
CA TYR A 154 8.74 -14.64 6.41
C TYR A 154 9.77 -15.78 6.45
N VAL A 155 10.73 -15.81 5.52
CA VAL A 155 11.74 -16.86 5.41
C VAL A 155 12.63 -16.89 6.66
N PHE A 156 13.27 -15.77 6.99
CA PHE A 156 14.16 -15.69 8.16
C PHE A 156 13.40 -15.88 9.48
N GLY A 157 12.18 -15.33 9.57
CA GLY A 157 11.35 -15.51 10.76
C GLY A 157 10.91 -16.95 10.98
N SER A 158 10.64 -17.71 9.91
CA SER A 158 10.23 -19.12 10.00
C SER A 158 11.42 -20.09 10.18
N LEU A 159 12.58 -19.80 9.57
CA LEU A 159 13.76 -20.68 9.65
C LEU A 159 14.53 -20.46 10.94
N LEU A 160 14.77 -19.21 11.34
CA LEU A 160 15.58 -18.88 12.51
C LEU A 160 14.74 -18.76 13.80
N GLY A 161 13.46 -18.40 13.68
CA GLY A 161 12.58 -18.20 14.84
C GLY A 161 13.09 -17.09 15.77
N GLY A 162 13.01 -17.31 17.07
CA GLY A 162 13.56 -16.42 18.09
C GLY A 162 12.51 -15.52 18.77
N PRO A 163 12.94 -14.46 19.48
CA PRO A 163 12.06 -13.59 20.24
C PRO A 163 11.00 -12.94 19.36
N LYS A 164 9.78 -12.80 19.91
CA LYS A 164 8.67 -12.16 19.20
C LYS A 164 8.85 -10.65 19.17
N LEU A 165 8.60 -10.04 18.01
CA LEU A 165 8.74 -8.60 17.80
C LEU A 165 7.66 -7.81 18.56
N TRP A 166 6.39 -8.18 18.37
CA TRP A 166 5.25 -7.51 19.03
C TRP A 166 4.11 -8.48 19.34
N PRO A 167 4.23 -9.25 20.43
CA PRO A 167 3.28 -10.33 20.77
C PRO A 167 1.82 -9.88 20.87
N ARG A 168 1.58 -8.65 21.32
CA ARG A 168 0.25 -8.10 21.56
C ARG A 168 -0.59 -7.95 20.28
N PHE A 169 0.02 -7.53 19.18
CA PHE A 169 -0.68 -7.23 17.91
C PHE A 169 -0.41 -8.30 16.85
N SER A 170 0.81 -8.79 16.77
CA SER A 170 1.24 -9.79 15.79
C SER A 170 2.10 -10.89 16.45
N PRO A 171 1.47 -11.98 16.95
CA PRO A 171 2.17 -13.01 17.73
C PRO A 171 3.14 -13.87 16.91
N ASN A 172 3.08 -13.80 15.59
CA ASN A 172 3.93 -14.60 14.71
C ASN A 172 5.23 -13.90 14.29
N LYS A 173 5.28 -12.56 14.34
CA LYS A 173 6.47 -11.78 13.94
C LYS A 173 7.62 -11.96 14.91
N THR A 174 8.84 -12.14 14.35
CA THR A 174 10.08 -12.35 15.11
C THR A 174 11.12 -11.27 14.79
N TRP A 175 12.07 -11.06 15.69
CA TRP A 175 13.19 -10.15 15.44
C TRP A 175 14.11 -10.63 14.32
N SER A 176 14.30 -11.96 14.15
CA SER A 176 15.05 -12.53 13.03
C SER A 176 14.39 -12.19 11.69
N GLY A 177 13.06 -12.32 11.60
CA GLY A 177 12.29 -11.91 10.43
C GLY A 177 12.40 -10.42 10.16
N PHE A 178 12.30 -9.58 11.21
CA PHE A 178 12.45 -8.13 11.10
C PHE A 178 13.81 -7.74 10.49
N LEU A 179 14.91 -8.26 11.04
CA LEU A 179 16.26 -7.96 10.55
C LEU A 179 16.49 -8.51 9.13
N GLY A 180 16.00 -9.72 8.84
CA GLY A 180 16.07 -10.30 7.49
C GLY A 180 15.31 -9.49 6.45
N GLY A 181 14.14 -8.99 6.79
CA GLY A 181 13.35 -8.11 5.93
C GLY A 181 14.04 -6.77 5.68
N LEU A 182 14.63 -6.15 6.71
CA LEU A 182 15.39 -4.90 6.53
C LEU A 182 16.58 -5.09 5.59
N LEU A 183 17.35 -6.15 5.79
CA LEU A 183 18.51 -6.47 4.94
C LEU A 183 18.07 -6.67 3.48
N ALA A 184 16.99 -7.42 3.27
CA ALA A 184 16.46 -7.64 1.92
C ALA A 184 15.98 -6.34 1.25
N GLY A 185 15.35 -5.44 2.01
CA GLY A 185 14.97 -4.13 1.51
C GLY A 185 16.17 -3.27 1.10
N VAL A 186 17.24 -3.26 1.88
CA VAL A 186 18.51 -2.60 1.54
C VAL A 186 19.07 -3.15 0.24
N VAL A 187 19.17 -4.48 0.11
CA VAL A 187 19.70 -5.15 -1.08
C VAL A 187 18.83 -4.87 -2.30
N ALA A 188 17.50 -4.94 -2.16
CA ALA A 188 16.57 -4.66 -3.25
C ALA A 188 16.68 -3.20 -3.72
N GLY A 189 16.72 -2.25 -2.79
CA GLY A 189 16.86 -0.83 -3.12
C GLY A 189 18.20 -0.51 -3.81
N ALA A 190 19.31 -1.10 -3.33
CA ALA A 190 20.62 -0.99 -3.96
C ALA A 190 20.62 -1.58 -5.38
N ALA A 191 20.05 -2.78 -5.54
CA ALA A 191 20.02 -3.47 -6.82
C ALA A 191 19.20 -2.71 -7.87
N ILE A 192 18.00 -2.23 -7.50
CA ILE A 192 17.17 -1.43 -8.43
C ILE A 192 17.89 -0.14 -8.85
N ALA A 193 18.51 0.57 -7.88
CA ALA A 193 19.27 1.78 -8.20
C ALA A 193 20.55 1.53 -9.02
N ALA A 194 21.09 0.30 -8.99
CA ALA A 194 22.24 -0.08 -9.80
C ALA A 194 21.86 -0.49 -11.24
N TRP A 195 20.66 -1.02 -11.44
CA TRP A 195 20.27 -1.63 -12.71
C TRP A 195 19.29 -0.79 -13.53
N LEU A 196 18.49 0.06 -12.85
CA LEU A 196 17.52 0.92 -13.50
C LEU A 196 17.96 2.38 -13.42
N ASP A 197 17.62 3.15 -14.45
CA ASP A 197 17.82 4.59 -14.42
C ASP A 197 16.82 5.22 -13.44
N MET A 198 17.37 5.70 -12.33
CA MET A 198 16.62 6.33 -11.23
C MET A 198 16.99 7.82 -11.10
N GLY A 199 17.52 8.44 -12.16
CA GLY A 199 18.01 9.82 -12.14
C GLY A 199 19.24 9.96 -11.22
N ARG A 200 19.24 10.92 -10.32
CA ARG A 200 20.35 11.14 -9.36
C ARG A 200 20.39 10.17 -8.18
N LEU A 201 19.52 9.18 -8.12
CA LEU A 201 19.53 8.18 -7.04
C LEU A 201 20.72 7.22 -7.22
N THR A 202 21.78 7.43 -6.45
CA THR A 202 22.94 6.53 -6.44
C THR A 202 22.60 5.21 -5.72
N VAL A 203 23.42 4.17 -5.92
CA VAL A 203 23.27 2.86 -5.25
C VAL A 203 23.24 3.01 -3.73
N PHE A 204 24.07 3.90 -3.16
CA PHE A 204 24.07 4.17 -1.72
C PHE A 204 22.72 4.74 -1.24
N TRP A 205 22.19 5.73 -1.92
CA TRP A 205 20.90 6.33 -1.60
C TRP A 205 19.74 5.37 -1.90
N GLY A 206 19.87 4.53 -2.92
CA GLY A 206 18.94 3.44 -3.20
C GLY A 206 18.89 2.43 -2.06
N ALA A 207 20.05 2.05 -1.49
CA ALA A 207 20.12 1.20 -0.31
C ALA A 207 19.48 1.86 0.93
N ALA A 208 19.75 3.14 1.17
CA ALA A 208 19.18 3.90 2.27
C ALA A 208 17.65 4.04 2.15
N LEU A 209 17.16 4.35 0.95
CA LEU A 209 15.73 4.42 0.67
C LEU A 209 15.07 3.03 0.75
N GLY A 210 15.77 1.96 0.35
CA GLY A 210 15.34 0.58 0.51
C GLY A 210 15.18 0.19 1.97
N LEU A 211 16.13 0.61 2.84
CA LEU A 211 16.01 0.44 4.29
C LEU A 211 14.78 1.16 4.84
N ALA A 212 14.61 2.44 4.47
CA ALA A 212 13.47 3.25 4.92
C ALA A 212 12.13 2.67 4.43
N GLY A 213 12.06 2.18 3.19
CA GLY A 213 10.90 1.50 2.62
C GLY A 213 10.57 0.20 3.35
N ALA A 214 11.59 -0.62 3.67
CA ALA A 214 11.40 -1.86 4.43
C ALA A 214 10.91 -1.60 5.87
N LEU A 215 11.46 -0.57 6.53
CA LEU A 215 10.96 -0.13 7.85
C LEU A 215 9.49 0.31 7.76
N ALA A 216 9.15 1.08 6.71
CA ALA A 216 7.78 1.52 6.47
C ALA A 216 6.84 0.33 6.19
N THR A 217 7.26 -0.65 5.38
CA THR A 217 6.50 -1.88 5.12
C THR A 217 6.14 -2.59 6.43
N MET A 218 7.12 -2.79 7.30
CA MET A 218 6.90 -3.46 8.59
C MET A 218 6.05 -2.63 9.55
N ALA A 219 6.20 -1.30 9.53
CA ALA A 219 5.37 -0.40 10.32
C ALA A 219 3.91 -0.43 9.84
N GLY A 220 3.67 -0.48 8.53
CA GLY A 220 2.34 -0.57 7.93
C GLY A 220 1.57 -1.82 8.35
N ASP A 221 2.21 -2.99 8.24
CA ASP A 221 1.63 -4.26 8.66
C ASP A 221 1.33 -4.29 10.18
N LEU A 222 2.24 -3.74 11.02
CA LEU A 222 1.97 -3.63 12.47
C LEU A 222 0.82 -2.65 12.74
N TRP A 223 0.77 -1.54 12.02
CA TRP A 223 -0.28 -0.55 12.15
C TRP A 223 -1.65 -1.11 11.76
N GLU A 224 -1.74 -1.78 10.63
CA GLU A 224 -2.97 -2.44 10.18
C GLU A 224 -3.42 -3.52 11.17
N SER A 225 -2.47 -4.30 11.71
CA SER A 225 -2.75 -5.27 12.77
C SER A 225 -3.35 -4.59 14.01
N ALA A 226 -2.85 -3.41 14.41
CA ALA A 226 -3.39 -2.63 15.53
C ALA A 226 -4.80 -2.09 15.23
N LEU A 227 -5.04 -1.59 14.01
CA LEU A 227 -6.36 -1.12 13.57
C LEU A 227 -7.40 -2.24 13.59
N LYS A 228 -7.07 -3.43 13.10
CA LYS A 228 -7.96 -4.59 13.16
C LYS A 228 -8.35 -4.93 14.60
N ARG A 229 -7.41 -4.88 15.53
CA ARG A 229 -7.71 -5.11 16.96
C ARG A 229 -8.58 -3.99 17.56
N ARG A 230 -8.36 -2.72 17.16
CA ARG A 230 -9.22 -1.60 17.56
C ARG A 230 -10.67 -1.81 17.12
N PHE A 231 -10.88 -2.31 15.90
CA PHE A 231 -12.22 -2.59 15.38
C PHE A 231 -12.78 -3.97 15.80
N GLY A 232 -12.05 -4.73 16.61
CA GLY A 232 -12.50 -6.04 17.11
C GLY A 232 -12.51 -7.14 16.05
N VAL A 233 -11.80 -6.96 14.93
CA VAL A 233 -11.71 -7.94 13.85
C VAL A 233 -10.32 -8.55 13.76
N LYS A 234 -10.20 -9.67 13.03
CA LYS A 234 -8.92 -10.32 12.75
C LYS A 234 -8.44 -10.06 11.32
N ASP A 235 -9.33 -10.09 10.37
CA ASP A 235 -9.08 -9.90 8.95
C ASP A 235 -9.88 -8.69 8.47
N ALA A 236 -9.31 -7.88 7.57
CA ALA A 236 -9.96 -6.67 7.06
C ALA A 236 -11.18 -6.98 6.19
N GLY A 237 -11.17 -8.12 5.50
CA GLY A 237 -12.24 -8.55 4.62
C GLY A 237 -12.11 -10.00 4.18
N LYS A 238 -13.01 -10.41 3.27
CA LYS A 238 -13.01 -11.73 2.62
C LYS A 238 -13.17 -11.60 1.10
N LEU A 239 -12.81 -10.45 0.54
CA LEU A 239 -13.08 -10.13 -0.87
C LEU A 239 -12.19 -10.94 -1.81
N ILE A 240 -10.96 -11.26 -1.43
CA ILE A 240 -10.09 -12.10 -2.24
C ILE A 240 -10.24 -13.55 -1.80
N PRO A 241 -10.85 -14.43 -2.64
CA PRO A 241 -11.07 -15.81 -2.29
C PRO A 241 -9.78 -16.51 -1.86
N GLY A 242 -9.78 -17.04 -0.63
CA GLY A 242 -8.64 -17.74 -0.05
C GLY A 242 -7.50 -16.86 0.51
N HIS A 243 -7.49 -15.54 0.24
CA HIS A 243 -6.43 -14.62 0.68
C HIS A 243 -6.84 -13.59 1.74
N GLY A 244 -8.12 -13.53 2.13
CA GLY A 244 -8.62 -12.52 3.07
C GLY A 244 -8.99 -11.20 2.39
N GLY A 245 -8.72 -10.08 3.02
CA GLY A 245 -8.95 -8.76 2.48
C GLY A 245 -7.82 -8.28 1.56
N LEU A 246 -8.13 -7.33 0.68
CA LEU A 246 -7.14 -6.61 -0.10
C LEU A 246 -6.28 -5.74 0.82
N LEU A 247 -6.88 -5.12 1.83
CA LEU A 247 -6.18 -4.30 2.82
C LEU A 247 -5.09 -5.10 3.54
N ASP A 248 -5.37 -6.37 3.91
CA ASP A 248 -4.40 -7.30 4.50
C ASP A 248 -3.20 -7.64 3.56
N ARG A 249 -3.22 -7.19 2.31
CA ARG A 249 -2.19 -7.47 1.29
C ARG A 249 -1.39 -6.25 0.87
N VAL A 250 -1.92 -5.07 1.11
CA VAL A 250 -1.28 -3.80 0.72
C VAL A 250 -0.91 -2.91 1.90
N ASP A 251 -1.13 -3.38 3.12
CA ASP A 251 -0.88 -2.65 4.37
C ASP A 251 0.56 -2.13 4.48
N GLY A 252 1.55 -2.99 4.30
CA GLY A 252 2.96 -2.61 4.25
C GLY A 252 3.30 -1.76 3.03
N LEU A 253 2.75 -2.11 1.88
CA LEU A 253 2.97 -1.39 0.63
C LEU A 253 2.50 0.07 0.73
N MET A 254 1.36 0.33 1.37
CA MET A 254 0.82 1.68 1.54
C MET A 254 1.80 2.61 2.26
N PHE A 255 2.47 2.14 3.30
CA PHE A 255 3.48 2.92 4.02
C PHE A 255 4.76 3.08 3.21
N ALA A 256 5.21 2.02 2.54
CA ALA A 256 6.39 2.07 1.68
C ALA A 256 6.23 3.08 0.54
N ILE A 257 5.04 3.15 -0.09
CA ILE A 257 4.72 4.14 -1.13
C ILE A 257 4.97 5.56 -0.63
N VAL A 258 4.52 5.91 0.57
CA VAL A 258 4.69 7.26 1.14
C VAL A 258 6.17 7.61 1.30
N VAL A 259 6.95 6.67 1.82
CA VAL A 259 8.40 6.88 2.04
C VAL A 259 9.16 6.97 0.72
N VAL A 260 8.87 6.10 -0.24
CA VAL A 260 9.53 6.11 -1.56
C VAL A 260 9.13 7.36 -2.36
N ALA A 261 7.87 7.79 -2.27
CA ALA A 261 7.43 9.03 -2.89
C ALA A 261 8.16 10.27 -2.31
N ALA A 262 8.38 10.30 -1.00
CA ALA A 262 9.20 11.35 -0.38
C ALA A 262 10.66 11.29 -0.86
N GLY A 263 11.23 10.09 -1.01
CA GLY A 263 12.56 9.90 -1.62
C GLY A 263 12.63 10.41 -3.05
N ARG A 264 11.63 10.11 -3.89
CA ARG A 264 11.54 10.63 -5.27
C ARG A 264 11.44 12.15 -5.29
N LEU A 265 10.64 12.74 -4.42
CA LEU A 265 10.55 14.19 -4.30
C LEU A 265 11.92 14.82 -3.97
N GLY A 266 12.67 14.20 -3.04
CA GLY A 266 14.04 14.61 -2.71
C GLY A 266 14.95 14.59 -3.94
N VAL A 267 14.90 13.54 -4.76
CA VAL A 267 15.68 13.45 -6.01
C VAL A 267 15.29 14.57 -6.99
N LEU A 268 13.98 14.81 -7.18
CA LEU A 268 13.49 15.89 -8.05
C LEU A 268 13.97 17.28 -7.62
N LEU A 269 14.01 17.56 -6.33
CA LEU A 269 14.52 18.83 -5.81
C LEU A 269 16.02 19.00 -6.09
N LEU A 270 16.80 17.92 -6.07
CA LEU A 270 18.20 17.92 -6.45
C LEU A 270 18.41 18.06 -7.95
N GLU A 271 17.49 17.60 -8.77
CA GLU A 271 17.50 17.73 -10.24
C GLU A 271 17.11 19.15 -10.68
N GLY A 272 16.10 19.75 -10.03
CA GLY A 272 15.61 21.11 -10.35
C GLY A 272 16.43 22.28 -9.77
N GLY A 273 17.30 22.01 -8.80
CA GLY A 273 18.18 23.01 -8.18
C GLY A 273 19.56 23.13 -8.82
N ALA A 274 19.82 22.44 -9.92
CA ALA A 274 21.05 22.53 -10.74
C ALA A 274 20.76 23.18 -12.07
#